data_abf63b8181f9dd144e2464322bfcb91b
#
_entry.id   abf63b8181f9dd144e2464322bfcb91b
#
_cell.length_a   1.000
_cell.length_b   1.000
_cell.length_c   1.000
_cell.angle_alpha   90.00
_cell.angle_beta   90.00
_cell.angle_gamma   90.00
#
_symmetry.space_group_name_H-M   'P 1'
#
loop_
_entity.id
_entity.type
_entity.pdbx_description
1 polymer ?
#
loop_
_entity_poly.entity_id
_entity_poly.type
_entity_poly.pdbx_seq_one_letter_code
_entity_poly.pdbx_strand_id
1 'polypeptide(L)'
;MLAPVIHEFRRRSLPHFVVHTGQHYSPNMDAQFFEDLDLPPPEYRLSGVADKRSHAGQTAVMLEGIEEILLQRRPCLFLVGGDANTNLAGALAARKLHIGVGHVEAGERSYDWRMPEEHNRVI
;
A
#
# COMPACT_ATOMS: atom_id res chain seq x y z
N MET A 1 -0.97 10.42 -3.29
CA MET A 1 0.46 10.24 -3.05
C MET A 1 1.16 9.46 -4.17
N LEU A 2 0.84 8.19 -4.45
CA LEU A 2 1.49 7.40 -5.51
C LEU A 2 1.01 7.70 -6.95
N ALA A 3 -0.07 8.45 -7.16
CA ALA A 3 -0.61 8.74 -8.49
C ALA A 3 0.42 9.30 -9.48
N PRO A 4 1.25 10.32 -9.13
CA PRO A 4 2.26 10.83 -10.06
C PRO A 4 3.30 9.77 -10.46
N VAL A 5 3.62 8.85 -9.54
CA VAL A 5 4.56 7.75 -9.81
C VAL A 5 3.95 6.76 -10.80
N ILE A 6 2.67 6.42 -10.62
CA ILE A 6 1.94 5.53 -11.54
C ILE A 6 1.85 6.15 -12.93
N HIS A 7 1.55 7.44 -13.02
CA HIS A 7 1.53 8.16 -14.31
C HIS A 7 2.89 8.12 -15.00
N GLU A 8 3.96 8.30 -14.24
CA GLU A 8 5.31 8.26 -14.81
C GLU A 8 5.68 6.85 -15.28
N PHE A 9 5.27 5.81 -14.57
CA PHE A 9 5.45 4.42 -15.02
C PHE A 9 4.70 4.16 -16.33
N ARG A 10 3.46 4.64 -16.44
CA ARG A 10 2.67 4.55 -17.67
C ARG A 10 3.36 5.30 -18.82
N ARG A 11 3.77 6.53 -18.58
CA ARG A 11 4.47 7.36 -19.60
C ARG A 11 5.73 6.69 -20.13
N ARG A 12 6.46 5.98 -19.26
CA ARG A 12 7.69 5.25 -19.62
C ARG A 12 7.43 3.81 -20.08
N SER A 13 6.19 3.38 -20.15
CA SER A 13 5.84 1.98 -20.46
C SER A 13 6.53 0.96 -19.55
N LEU A 14 6.77 1.31 -18.28
CA LEU A 14 7.33 0.42 -17.30
C LEU A 14 6.25 -0.56 -16.80
N PRO A 15 6.50 -1.87 -16.81
CA PRO A 15 5.56 -2.83 -16.30
C PRO A 15 5.36 -2.63 -14.80
N HIS A 16 4.11 -2.49 -14.39
CA HIS A 16 3.73 -2.32 -12.98
C HIS A 16 2.32 -2.85 -12.74
N PHE A 17 1.98 -3.08 -11.50
CA PHE A 17 0.62 -3.37 -11.04
C PHE A 17 0.34 -2.62 -9.74
N VAL A 18 -0.94 -2.41 -9.44
CA VAL A 18 -1.38 -1.68 -8.25
C VAL A 18 -2.15 -2.63 -7.34
N VAL A 19 -1.77 -2.66 -6.06
CA VAL A 19 -2.50 -3.34 -5.00
C VAL A 19 -3.22 -2.30 -4.16
N HIS A 20 -4.54 -2.38 -4.09
CA HIS A 20 -5.38 -1.56 -3.24
C HIS A 20 -5.84 -2.38 -2.03
N THR A 21 -5.45 -1.97 -0.84
CA THR A 21 -5.71 -2.75 0.38
C THR A 21 -7.09 -2.58 0.96
N GLY A 22 -7.83 -1.53 0.57
CA GLY A 22 -9.16 -1.25 1.12
C GLY A 22 -9.16 -0.82 2.59
N GLN A 23 -8.04 -0.34 3.14
CA GLN A 23 -7.95 0.08 4.54
C GLN A 23 -8.97 1.18 4.88
N HIS A 24 -9.18 2.12 3.97
CA HIS A 24 -10.15 3.21 4.10
C HIS A 24 -11.26 3.00 3.09
N TYR A 25 -12.08 1.97 3.30
CA TYR A 25 -13.08 1.56 2.33
C TYR A 25 -14.33 2.44 2.37
N SER A 26 -14.51 3.21 1.29
CA SER A 26 -15.80 3.76 0.88
C SER A 26 -15.97 3.44 -0.62
N PRO A 27 -16.82 2.47 -1.00
CA PRO A 27 -16.90 1.96 -2.37
C PRO A 27 -17.04 3.04 -3.42
N ASN A 28 -17.86 4.05 -3.11
CA ASN A 28 -18.15 5.15 -4.03
C ASN A 28 -17.01 6.18 -4.10
N MET A 29 -16.28 6.39 -3.02
CA MET A 29 -15.17 7.35 -2.97
C MET A 29 -13.92 6.80 -3.63
N ASP A 30 -13.66 5.50 -3.48
CA ASP A 30 -12.48 4.87 -4.09
C ASP A 30 -12.55 4.87 -5.61
N ALA A 31 -13.69 4.48 -6.21
CA ALA A 31 -13.87 4.50 -7.65
C ALA A 31 -13.71 5.92 -8.22
N GLN A 32 -14.38 6.90 -7.60
CA GLN A 32 -14.30 8.31 -7.98
C GLN A 32 -12.86 8.83 -7.88
N PHE A 33 -12.14 8.46 -6.84
CA PHE A 33 -10.76 8.89 -6.64
C PHE A 33 -9.81 8.38 -7.75
N PHE A 34 -9.99 7.14 -8.21
CA PHE A 34 -9.23 6.61 -9.35
C PHE A 34 -9.57 7.33 -10.65
N GLU A 35 -10.86 7.66 -10.87
CA GLU A 35 -11.32 8.43 -12.02
C GLU A 35 -10.78 9.86 -11.99
N ASP A 36 -10.91 10.57 -10.88
CA ASP A 36 -10.48 11.96 -10.72
C ASP A 36 -8.96 12.12 -10.92
N LEU A 37 -8.19 11.09 -10.60
CA LEU A 37 -6.75 11.06 -10.78
C LEU A 37 -6.31 10.42 -12.10
N ASP A 38 -7.23 10.10 -13.00
CA ASP A 38 -6.93 9.39 -14.28
C ASP A 38 -6.07 8.15 -14.06
N LEU A 39 -6.37 7.38 -13.02
CA LEU A 39 -5.69 6.13 -12.71
C LEU A 39 -6.50 4.94 -13.22
N PRO A 40 -5.84 3.90 -13.77
CA PRO A 40 -6.53 2.66 -14.07
C PRO A 40 -7.01 2.01 -12.76
N PRO A 41 -8.09 1.22 -12.80
CA PRO A 41 -8.49 0.45 -11.64
C PRO A 41 -7.34 -0.44 -11.17
N PRO A 42 -7.18 -0.63 -9.84
CA PRO A 42 -6.11 -1.46 -9.33
C PRO A 42 -6.29 -2.91 -9.77
N GLU A 43 -5.19 -3.55 -10.15
CA GLU A 43 -5.20 -4.95 -10.61
C GLU A 43 -5.58 -5.91 -9.46
N TYR A 44 -5.21 -5.56 -8.24
CA TYR A 44 -5.54 -6.33 -7.04
C TYR A 44 -6.26 -5.46 -6.03
N ARG A 45 -7.37 -5.99 -5.47
CA ARG A 45 -8.10 -5.40 -4.36
C ARG A 45 -8.20 -6.42 -3.24
N LEU A 46 -7.71 -6.08 -2.06
CA LEU A 46 -7.91 -6.91 -0.88
C LEU A 46 -9.32 -6.71 -0.32
N SER A 47 -9.88 -7.78 0.21
CA SER A 47 -11.19 -7.77 0.89
C SER A 47 -11.03 -8.02 2.39
N GLY A 48 -12.04 -7.65 3.17
CA GLY A 48 -12.09 -7.91 4.60
C GLY A 48 -11.24 -7.01 5.48
N VAL A 49 -10.45 -6.09 4.92
CA VAL A 49 -9.63 -5.14 5.71
C VAL A 49 -10.52 -4.15 6.45
N ALA A 50 -11.51 -3.57 5.76
CA ALA A 50 -12.44 -2.61 6.35
C ALA A 50 -13.35 -3.22 7.44
N ASP A 51 -13.55 -4.53 7.41
CA ASP A 51 -14.34 -5.25 8.42
C ASP A 51 -13.61 -5.38 9.77
N LYS A 52 -12.30 -5.17 9.77
CA LYS A 52 -11.48 -5.22 10.98
C LYS A 52 -11.48 -3.87 11.70
N ARG A 53 -11.80 -3.90 12.99
CA ARG A 53 -11.84 -2.70 13.84
C ARG A 53 -10.53 -2.40 14.56
N SER A 54 -9.60 -3.35 14.61
CA SER A 54 -8.32 -3.19 15.28
C SER A 54 -7.19 -2.98 14.29
N HIS A 55 -6.18 -2.19 14.65
CA HIS A 55 -4.96 -2.03 13.85
C HIS A 55 -4.29 -3.37 13.55
N ALA A 56 -4.19 -4.25 14.54
CA ALA A 56 -3.61 -5.57 14.39
C ALA A 56 -4.38 -6.42 13.37
N GLY A 57 -5.72 -6.44 13.46
CA GLY A 57 -6.57 -7.18 12.53
C GLY A 57 -6.46 -6.68 11.10
N GLN A 58 -6.46 -5.37 10.90
CA GLN A 58 -6.25 -4.76 9.57
C GLN A 58 -4.88 -5.11 9.01
N THR A 59 -3.83 -4.92 9.81
CA THR A 59 -2.45 -5.22 9.40
C THR A 59 -2.28 -6.69 9.05
N ALA A 60 -2.84 -7.62 9.82
CA ALA A 60 -2.75 -9.05 9.55
C ALA A 60 -3.38 -9.43 8.20
N VAL A 61 -4.61 -8.97 7.93
CA VAL A 61 -5.30 -9.24 6.65
C VAL A 61 -4.54 -8.64 5.48
N MET A 62 -4.02 -7.43 5.62
CA MET A 62 -3.23 -6.80 4.57
C MET A 62 -1.89 -7.52 4.35
N LEU A 63 -1.21 -7.91 5.43
CA LEU A 63 0.07 -8.62 5.36
C LEU A 63 -0.09 -9.94 4.60
N GLU A 64 -1.08 -10.75 4.96
CA GLU A 64 -1.37 -12.04 4.32
C GLU A 64 -1.73 -11.87 2.84
N GLY A 65 -2.68 -10.98 2.52
CA GLY A 65 -3.12 -10.78 1.15
C GLY A 65 -2.04 -10.18 0.24
N ILE A 66 -1.20 -9.28 0.76
CA ILE A 66 -0.06 -8.75 0.00
C ILE A 66 0.98 -9.84 -0.23
N GLU A 67 1.31 -10.64 0.78
CA GLU A 67 2.26 -11.74 0.65
C GLU A 67 1.86 -12.72 -0.45
N GLU A 68 0.58 -13.13 -0.50
CA GLU A 68 0.06 -13.99 -1.56
C GLU A 68 0.29 -13.42 -2.96
N ILE A 69 -0.03 -12.14 -3.16
CA ILE A 69 0.18 -11.44 -4.43
C ILE A 69 1.68 -11.41 -4.79
N LEU A 70 2.53 -11.09 -3.83
CA LEU A 70 3.97 -10.99 -4.05
C LEU A 70 4.61 -12.35 -4.36
N LEU A 71 4.12 -13.43 -3.79
CA LEU A 71 4.56 -14.80 -4.11
C LEU A 71 4.21 -15.19 -5.55
N GLN A 72 3.07 -14.74 -6.05
CA GLN A 72 2.64 -15.02 -7.43
C GLN A 72 3.39 -14.13 -8.46
N ARG A 73 3.52 -12.83 -8.17
CA ARG A 73 4.00 -11.84 -9.14
C ARG A 73 5.51 -11.63 -9.12
N ARG A 74 6.15 -11.87 -8.00
CA ARG A 74 7.61 -11.74 -7.83
C ARG A 74 8.20 -10.45 -8.41
N PRO A 75 7.70 -9.26 -8.06
CA PRO A 75 8.25 -8.01 -8.55
C PRO A 75 9.69 -7.80 -8.01
N CYS A 76 10.51 -7.06 -8.73
CA CYS A 76 11.84 -6.68 -8.25
C CYS A 76 11.80 -5.58 -7.19
N LEU A 77 10.74 -4.74 -7.21
CA LEU A 77 10.56 -3.62 -6.30
C LEU A 77 9.10 -3.48 -5.89
N PHE A 78 8.87 -3.20 -4.62
CA PHE A 78 7.56 -2.87 -4.06
C PHE A 78 7.58 -1.44 -3.52
N LEU A 79 6.67 -0.59 -4.01
CA LEU A 79 6.59 0.80 -3.58
C LEU A 79 5.46 0.99 -2.58
N VAL A 80 5.76 1.65 -1.48
CA VAL A 80 4.79 2.11 -0.48
C VAL A 80 4.82 3.63 -0.39
N GLY A 81 3.73 4.24 0.05
CA GLY A 81 3.64 5.70 0.17
C GLY A 81 2.90 6.15 1.42
N GLY A 82 3.55 6.94 2.28
CA GLY A 82 3.02 7.46 3.53
C GLY A 82 3.21 6.50 4.70
N ASP A 83 2.34 6.61 5.71
CA ASP A 83 2.55 6.06 7.05
C ASP A 83 1.39 5.18 7.58
N ALA A 84 0.38 4.91 6.76
CA ALA A 84 -0.74 4.05 7.15
C ALA A 84 -0.32 2.58 7.38
N ASN A 85 -1.16 1.80 8.06
CA ASN A 85 -0.93 0.36 8.27
C ASN A 85 -0.69 -0.41 6.96
N THR A 86 -1.28 0.05 5.86
CA THR A 86 -1.04 -0.46 4.51
C THR A 86 0.43 -0.45 4.14
N ASN A 87 1.13 0.64 4.43
CA ASN A 87 2.54 0.80 4.08
C ASN A 87 3.43 -0.12 4.91
N LEU A 88 3.14 -0.22 6.21
CA LEU A 88 3.82 -1.15 7.10
C LEU A 88 3.64 -2.60 6.63
N ALA A 89 2.39 -3.03 6.39
CA ALA A 89 2.10 -4.39 5.95
C ALA A 89 2.78 -4.72 4.61
N GLY A 90 2.72 -3.79 3.65
CA GLY A 90 3.35 -3.95 2.34
C GLY A 90 4.86 -4.04 2.41
N ALA A 91 5.50 -3.13 3.14
CA ALA A 91 6.94 -3.13 3.30
C ALA A 91 7.43 -4.40 4.01
N LEU A 92 6.74 -4.83 5.06
CA LEU A 92 7.10 -6.02 5.82
C LEU A 92 6.97 -7.30 4.99
N ALA A 93 5.84 -7.47 4.26
CA ALA A 93 5.64 -8.60 3.36
C ALA A 93 6.74 -8.68 2.29
N ALA A 94 7.00 -7.57 1.62
CA ALA A 94 8.02 -7.50 0.57
C ALA A 94 9.42 -7.82 1.11
N ARG A 95 9.81 -7.24 2.25
CA ARG A 95 11.14 -7.49 2.85
C ARG A 95 11.33 -8.93 3.29
N LYS A 96 10.30 -9.58 3.85
CA LYS A 96 10.37 -11.00 4.23
C LYS A 96 10.53 -11.93 3.02
N LEU A 97 10.07 -11.50 1.86
CA LEU A 97 10.23 -12.22 0.58
C LEU A 97 11.49 -11.78 -0.19
N HIS A 98 12.39 -11.00 0.42
CA HIS A 98 13.61 -10.47 -0.20
C HIS A 98 13.37 -9.55 -1.41
N ILE A 99 12.17 -8.96 -1.52
CA ILE A 99 11.84 -7.97 -2.54
C ILE A 99 12.34 -6.59 -2.08
N GLY A 100 12.92 -5.81 -2.98
CA GLY A 100 13.30 -4.43 -2.71
C GLY A 100 12.08 -3.58 -2.35
N VAL A 101 12.23 -2.64 -1.40
CA VAL A 101 11.16 -1.70 -1.01
C VAL A 101 11.63 -0.28 -1.26
N GLY A 102 10.79 0.51 -1.95
CA GLY A 102 10.92 1.94 -2.04
C GLY A 102 9.80 2.60 -1.23
N HIS A 103 10.13 3.63 -0.45
CA HIS A 103 9.17 4.35 0.37
C HIS A 103 9.08 5.80 -0.08
N VAL A 104 7.95 6.18 -0.64
CA VAL A 104 7.63 7.56 -1.01
C VAL A 104 7.11 8.29 0.22
N GLU A 105 7.62 9.51 0.46
CA GLU A 105 7.33 10.30 1.66
C GLU A 105 7.91 9.66 2.94
N ALA A 106 9.07 9.05 2.80
CA ALA A 106 9.83 8.51 3.93
C ALA A 106 10.49 9.62 4.74
N GLY A 107 10.71 9.34 6.02
CA GLY A 107 11.46 10.23 6.93
C GLY A 107 10.64 11.30 7.62
N GLU A 108 9.35 11.41 7.37
CA GLU A 108 8.47 12.24 8.19
C GLU A 108 8.35 11.68 9.60
N ARG A 109 8.39 12.58 10.60
CA ARG A 109 8.31 12.20 12.01
C ARG A 109 7.42 13.19 12.77
N SER A 110 6.51 12.66 13.61
CA SER A 110 5.75 13.45 14.57
C SER A 110 6.44 13.52 15.95
N TYR A 111 7.30 12.53 16.25
CA TYR A 111 7.88 12.29 17.58
C TYR A 111 6.84 12.10 18.69
N ASP A 112 5.58 11.85 18.33
CA ASP A 112 4.49 11.54 19.25
C ASP A 112 4.12 10.06 19.16
N TRP A 113 4.65 9.26 20.06
CA TRP A 113 4.43 7.82 20.11
C TRP A 113 2.99 7.41 20.45
N ARG A 114 2.10 8.35 20.75
CA ARG A 114 0.66 8.09 20.90
C ARG A 114 -0.04 7.97 19.54
N MET A 115 0.61 8.45 18.47
CA MET A 115 0.11 8.30 17.11
C MET A 115 0.49 6.93 16.54
N PRO A 116 -0.50 6.11 16.12
CA PRO A 116 -0.20 4.81 15.51
C PRO A 116 0.72 4.89 14.30
N GLU A 117 0.60 5.95 13.51
CA GLU A 117 1.40 6.19 12.30
C GLU A 117 2.89 6.39 12.63
N GLU A 118 3.21 6.94 13.81
CA GLU A 118 4.61 7.13 14.20
C GLU A 118 5.34 5.78 14.34
N HIS A 119 4.67 4.74 14.80
CA HIS A 119 5.22 3.39 14.83
C HIS A 119 5.50 2.87 13.43
N ASN A 120 4.58 3.08 12.49
CA ASN A 120 4.74 2.67 11.09
C ASN A 120 5.91 3.39 10.40
N ARG A 121 6.17 4.65 10.79
CA ARG A 121 7.26 5.46 10.22
C ARG A 121 8.65 5.00 10.66
N VAL A 122 8.74 4.36 11.82
CA VAL A 122 10.02 3.95 12.43
C VAL A 122 10.43 2.54 12.01
N ILE A 123 9.45 1.66 11.80
CA ILE A 123 9.66 0.27 11.40
C ILE A 123 10.00 0.19 9.91
#